data_a0d9df4902c471371d2e95472b291048
#
_entry.id   a0d9df4902c471371d2e95472b291048
#
_cell.length_a   1.000
_cell.length_b   1.000
_cell.length_c   1.000
_cell.angle_alpha   90.00
_cell.angle_beta   90.00
_cell.angle_gamma   90.00
#
_symmetry.space_group_name_H-M   'P 1'
#
loop_
_entity.id
_entity.type
_entity.pdbx_description
1 polymer ?
#
loop_
_entity_poly.entity_id
_entity_poly.type
_entity_poly.pdbx_seq_one_letter_code
_entity_poly.pdbx_strand_id
1 'polypeptide(L)'
;MATTSENIEDVGKCIVWLGEEDVIVSNVACLIQHSLNPKYLGYLLQTESFASYKKKVATGTKVIRINADAVADFVIPVPSMEEQERIVSILDRFESLTNDLQNGLPAEIEARRQQYEYYRNKLLTFNNKAA
;
A
#
# COMPACT_ATOMS: atom_id res chain seq x y z
N MET A 1 -2.23 0.86 -10.21
CA MET A 1 -2.83 -0.21 -9.40
C MET A 1 -3.41 -1.28 -10.31
N ALA A 2 -3.16 -2.54 -10.04
CA ALA A 2 -3.74 -3.67 -10.78
C ALA A 2 -5.24 -3.84 -10.42
N THR A 3 -6.12 -3.84 -11.44
CA THR A 3 -7.57 -3.98 -11.23
C THR A 3 -8.06 -5.41 -11.40
N THR A 4 -7.23 -6.30 -11.92
CA THR A 4 -7.57 -7.69 -12.25
C THR A 4 -6.41 -8.61 -11.88
N SER A 5 -6.69 -9.75 -11.26
CA SER A 5 -5.72 -10.81 -10.95
C SER A 5 -6.40 -12.17 -10.82
N GLU A 6 -5.62 -13.25 -10.81
CA GLU A 6 -6.09 -14.60 -10.51
C GLU A 6 -6.27 -14.85 -9.01
N ASN A 7 -5.69 -14.01 -8.16
CA ASN A 7 -5.80 -14.12 -6.70
C ASN A 7 -6.10 -12.77 -6.03
N ILE A 8 -6.61 -12.84 -4.80
CA ILE A 8 -7.04 -11.66 -4.03
C ILE A 8 -5.84 -10.86 -3.50
N GLU A 9 -4.69 -11.49 -3.34
CA GLU A 9 -3.47 -10.86 -2.84
C GLU A 9 -2.92 -9.88 -3.87
N ASP A 10 -2.95 -10.23 -5.15
CA ASP A 10 -2.35 -9.45 -6.23
C ASP A 10 -3.27 -8.38 -6.80
N VAL A 11 -4.60 -8.61 -6.79
CA VAL A 11 -5.53 -7.54 -7.17
C VAL A 11 -5.39 -6.36 -6.22
N GLY A 12 -5.38 -5.14 -6.74
CA GLY A 12 -5.19 -3.93 -5.94
C GLY A 12 -3.72 -3.65 -5.57
N LYS A 13 -2.75 -4.43 -6.03
CA LYS A 13 -1.33 -4.07 -5.88
C LYS A 13 -1.03 -2.78 -6.62
N CYS A 14 -0.32 -1.88 -5.95
CA CYS A 14 0.07 -0.58 -6.47
C CYS A 14 1.56 -0.52 -6.73
N ILE A 15 1.92 0.19 -7.79
CA ILE A 15 3.28 0.65 -8.05
C ILE A 15 3.24 2.17 -7.94
N VAL A 16 4.16 2.71 -7.15
CA VAL A 16 4.34 4.16 -7.01
C VAL A 16 5.28 4.62 -8.12
N TRP A 17 4.78 5.48 -9.02
CA TRP A 17 5.60 6.08 -10.06
C TRP A 17 6.18 7.40 -9.55
N LEU A 18 7.50 7.51 -9.56
CA LEU A 18 8.25 8.69 -9.13
C LEU A 18 9.08 9.30 -10.27
N GLY A 19 8.94 8.77 -11.49
CA GLY A 19 9.62 9.28 -12.68
C GLY A 19 8.94 10.50 -13.27
N GLU A 20 9.65 11.20 -14.14
CA GLU A 20 9.18 12.37 -14.88
C GLU A 20 8.64 12.02 -16.29
N GLU A 21 8.88 10.79 -16.75
CA GLU A 21 8.48 10.33 -18.08
C GLU A 21 7.05 9.81 -18.09
N ASP A 22 6.41 9.89 -19.24
CA ASP A 22 5.09 9.31 -19.48
C ASP A 22 5.13 7.78 -19.37
N VAL A 23 4.14 7.20 -18.74
CA VAL A 23 4.00 5.75 -18.60
C VAL A 23 2.76 5.25 -19.31
N ILE A 24 2.90 4.11 -19.98
CA ILE A 24 1.77 3.39 -20.57
C ILE A 24 1.24 2.39 -19.55
N VAL A 25 -0.05 2.49 -19.27
CA VAL A 25 -0.75 1.62 -18.34
C VAL A 25 -1.63 0.66 -19.12
N SER A 26 -1.59 -0.64 -18.77
CA SER A 26 -2.43 -1.65 -19.42
C SER A 26 -3.90 -1.49 -19.04
N ASN A 27 -4.80 -2.07 -19.84
CA ASN A 27 -6.25 -2.05 -19.58
C ASN A 27 -6.71 -2.83 -18.33
N VAL A 28 -5.82 -3.60 -17.70
CA VAL A 28 -6.06 -4.31 -16.43
C VAL A 28 -5.46 -3.57 -15.23
N ALA A 29 -5.11 -2.31 -15.41
CA ALA A 29 -4.62 -1.45 -14.35
C ALA A 29 -5.32 -0.09 -14.40
N CYS A 30 -5.42 0.58 -13.26
CA CYS A 30 -5.90 1.95 -13.18
C CYS A 30 -4.80 2.88 -12.66
N LEU A 31 -4.85 4.13 -13.11
CA LEU A 31 -4.02 5.21 -12.62
C LEU A 31 -4.77 5.94 -11.50
N ILE A 32 -4.09 6.13 -10.36
CA ILE A 32 -4.62 6.90 -9.23
C ILE A 32 -3.89 8.24 -9.21
N GLN A 33 -4.62 9.31 -9.52
CA GLN A 33 -4.11 10.69 -9.42
C GLN A 33 -4.56 11.30 -8.10
N HIS A 34 -3.64 11.95 -7.38
CA HIS A 34 -3.89 12.51 -6.05
C HIS A 34 -2.89 13.62 -5.72
N SER A 35 -3.16 14.36 -4.66
CA SER A 35 -2.30 15.44 -4.13
C SER A 35 -1.48 15.04 -2.89
N LEU A 36 -1.52 13.77 -2.47
CA LEU A 36 -0.78 13.25 -1.33
C LEU A 36 0.68 12.96 -1.71
N ASN A 37 1.53 12.72 -0.70
CA ASN A 37 2.82 12.10 -0.97
C ASN A 37 2.62 10.72 -1.62
N PRO A 38 3.19 10.44 -2.81
CA PRO A 38 2.92 9.20 -3.54
C PRO A 38 3.31 7.92 -2.78
N LYS A 39 4.43 7.95 -2.06
CA LYS A 39 4.86 6.83 -1.24
C LYS A 39 3.94 6.62 -0.04
N TYR A 40 3.45 7.71 0.56
CA TYR A 40 2.49 7.63 1.66
C TYR A 40 1.23 6.86 1.25
N LEU A 41 0.63 7.22 0.10
CA LEU A 41 -0.51 6.48 -0.43
C LEU A 41 -0.14 5.02 -0.77
N GLY A 42 1.04 4.80 -1.35
CA GLY A 42 1.54 3.45 -1.64
C GLY A 42 1.62 2.57 -0.39
N TYR A 43 2.11 3.08 0.73
CA TYR A 43 2.14 2.37 2.00
C TYR A 43 0.75 2.14 2.60
N LEU A 44 -0.16 3.13 2.51
CA LEU A 44 -1.55 2.97 2.95
C LEU A 44 -2.26 1.80 2.24
N LEU A 45 -2.06 1.68 0.94
CA LEU A 45 -2.65 0.62 0.13
C LEU A 45 -2.00 -0.77 0.34
N GLN A 46 -0.98 -0.86 1.19
CA GLN A 46 -0.38 -2.12 1.64
C GLN A 46 -0.82 -2.54 3.06
N THR A 47 -1.64 -1.73 3.74
CA THR A 47 -2.09 -2.03 5.10
C THR A 47 -3.12 -3.15 5.13
N GLU A 48 -3.25 -3.78 6.30
CA GLU A 48 -4.32 -4.77 6.56
C GLU A 48 -5.72 -4.18 6.44
N SER A 49 -5.87 -2.88 6.73
CA SER A 49 -7.13 -2.15 6.55
C SER A 49 -7.57 -2.17 5.10
N PHE A 50 -6.67 -1.81 4.18
CA PHE A 50 -6.98 -1.88 2.75
C PHE A 50 -7.16 -3.33 2.27
N ALA A 51 -6.33 -4.27 2.75
CA ALA A 51 -6.47 -5.69 2.41
C ALA A 51 -7.84 -6.24 2.82
N SER A 52 -8.34 -5.87 4.00
CA SER A 52 -9.66 -6.25 4.49
C SER A 52 -10.78 -5.58 3.69
N TYR A 53 -10.62 -4.31 3.35
CA TYR A 53 -11.55 -3.57 2.49
C TYR A 53 -11.63 -4.20 1.09
N LYS A 54 -10.47 -4.45 0.48
CA LYS A 54 -10.33 -5.08 -0.82
C LYS A 54 -11.07 -6.41 -0.92
N LYS A 55 -10.98 -7.27 0.09
CA LYS A 55 -11.70 -8.54 0.16
C LYS A 55 -13.23 -8.38 0.14
N LYS A 56 -13.75 -7.25 0.62
CA LYS A 56 -15.21 -6.98 0.63
C LYS A 56 -15.74 -6.50 -0.70
N VAL A 57 -14.92 -5.73 -1.45
CA VAL A 57 -15.37 -5.07 -2.69
C VAL A 57 -14.91 -5.78 -3.97
N ALA A 58 -13.96 -6.70 -3.87
CA ALA A 58 -13.51 -7.51 -4.97
C ALA A 58 -14.60 -8.52 -5.41
N THR A 59 -14.68 -8.77 -6.71
CA THR A 59 -15.66 -9.65 -7.33
C THR A 59 -14.98 -10.67 -8.24
N GLY A 60 -15.64 -11.79 -8.49
CA GLY A 60 -15.13 -12.86 -9.35
C GLY A 60 -14.59 -14.05 -8.58
N THR A 61 -14.46 -15.19 -9.26
CA THR A 61 -13.99 -16.47 -8.68
C THR A 61 -12.72 -16.98 -9.30
N LYS A 62 -12.61 -17.00 -10.61
CA LYS A 62 -11.39 -17.39 -11.35
C LYS A 62 -10.51 -16.18 -11.67
N VAL A 63 -11.15 -15.08 -12.03
CA VAL A 63 -10.51 -13.80 -12.27
C VAL A 63 -11.13 -12.81 -11.31
N ILE A 64 -10.34 -12.35 -10.36
CA ILE A 64 -10.75 -11.41 -9.32
C ILE A 64 -10.56 -10.00 -9.86
N ARG A 65 -11.56 -9.17 -9.68
CA ARG A 65 -11.57 -7.77 -10.14
C ARG A 65 -11.95 -6.84 -9.01
N ILE A 66 -11.35 -5.66 -9.03
CA ILE A 66 -11.73 -4.54 -8.17
C ILE A 66 -12.09 -3.34 -9.07
N ASN A 67 -13.25 -2.73 -8.79
CA ASN A 67 -13.65 -1.52 -9.51
C ASN A 67 -12.83 -0.33 -9.00
N ALA A 68 -12.39 0.54 -9.90
CA ALA A 68 -11.68 1.77 -9.57
C ALA A 68 -12.52 2.70 -8.65
N ASP A 69 -13.83 2.80 -8.89
CA ASP A 69 -14.73 3.57 -8.03
C ASP A 69 -14.77 3.02 -6.60
N ALA A 70 -14.82 1.69 -6.45
CA ALA A 70 -14.74 1.07 -5.13
C ALA A 70 -13.42 1.36 -4.41
N VAL A 71 -12.30 1.52 -5.14
CA VAL A 71 -11.03 1.95 -4.54
C VAL A 71 -11.08 3.41 -4.10
N ALA A 72 -11.73 4.27 -4.88
CA ALA A 72 -11.91 5.68 -4.56
C ALA A 72 -12.77 5.89 -3.30
N ASP A 73 -13.68 4.97 -2.99
CA ASP A 73 -14.49 5.00 -1.77
C ASP A 73 -13.75 4.56 -0.50
N PHE A 74 -12.52 4.07 -0.62
CA PHE A 74 -11.74 3.69 0.56
C PHE A 74 -11.30 4.92 1.36
N VAL A 75 -11.78 5.03 2.58
CA VAL A 75 -11.48 6.15 3.48
C VAL A 75 -10.07 6.01 4.05
N ILE A 76 -9.25 7.03 3.85
CA ILE A 76 -7.87 7.09 4.32
C ILE A 76 -7.64 8.31 5.23
N PRO A 77 -6.71 8.23 6.19
CA PRO A 77 -6.25 9.39 6.94
C PRO A 77 -5.39 10.29 6.05
N VAL A 78 -5.59 11.61 6.16
CA VAL A 78 -4.82 12.61 5.42
C VAL A 78 -4.20 13.61 6.40
N PRO A 79 -3.04 13.29 7.01
CA PRO A 79 -2.31 14.24 7.85
C PRO A 79 -1.63 15.33 6.99
N SER A 80 -0.95 16.28 7.64
CA SER A 80 -0.17 17.28 6.94
C SER A 80 0.91 16.66 6.05
N MET A 81 1.37 17.37 5.01
CA MET A 81 2.44 16.89 4.14
C MET A 81 3.72 16.57 4.92
N GLU A 82 4.07 17.39 5.90
CA GLU A 82 5.21 17.17 6.78
C GLU A 82 5.11 15.84 7.53
N GLU A 83 3.92 15.52 8.05
CA GLU A 83 3.70 14.24 8.72
C GLU A 83 3.69 13.06 7.75
N GLN A 84 3.16 13.22 6.53
CA GLN A 84 3.27 12.21 5.48
C GLN A 84 4.73 11.90 5.14
N GLU A 85 5.56 12.92 4.96
CA GLU A 85 7.00 12.79 4.69
C GLU A 85 7.75 12.13 5.85
N ARG A 86 7.41 12.48 7.08
CA ARG A 86 7.97 11.85 8.28
C ARG A 86 7.67 10.36 8.33
N ILE A 87 6.42 9.97 8.08
CA ILE A 87 5.98 8.57 8.05
C ILE A 87 6.71 7.81 6.95
N VAL A 88 6.75 8.37 5.73
CA VAL A 88 7.46 7.78 4.59
C VAL A 88 8.93 7.55 4.91
N SER A 89 9.62 8.55 5.48
CA SER A 89 11.02 8.43 5.86
C SER A 89 11.30 7.28 6.83
N ILE A 90 10.40 7.06 7.79
CA ILE A 90 10.50 5.95 8.75
C ILE A 90 10.30 4.60 8.04
N LEU A 91 9.27 4.50 7.20
CA LEU A 91 8.93 3.27 6.49
C LEU A 91 9.99 2.90 5.45
N ASP A 92 10.54 3.87 4.71
CA ASP A 92 11.63 3.66 3.76
C ASP A 92 12.88 3.09 4.46
N ARG A 93 13.20 3.57 5.67
CA ARG A 93 14.31 3.01 6.47
C ARG A 93 14.07 1.55 6.86
N PHE A 94 12.86 1.23 7.28
CA PHE A 94 12.51 -0.16 7.60
C PHE A 94 12.57 -1.06 6.37
N GLU A 95 12.08 -0.60 5.23
CA GLU A 95 12.12 -1.34 3.98
C GLU A 95 13.57 -1.59 3.54
N SER A 96 14.44 -0.57 3.58
CA SER A 96 15.87 -0.72 3.29
C SER A 96 16.52 -1.75 4.21
N LEU A 97 16.31 -1.65 5.53
CA LEU A 97 16.86 -2.60 6.50
C LEU A 97 16.36 -4.03 6.28
N THR A 98 15.12 -4.19 5.82
CA THR A 98 14.55 -5.51 5.52
C THR A 98 15.15 -6.10 4.24
N ASN A 99 15.38 -5.26 3.23
CA ASN A 99 15.96 -5.69 1.95
C ASN A 99 17.47 -5.98 2.06
N ASP A 100 18.22 -5.21 2.85
CA ASP A 100 19.66 -5.43 3.10
C ASP A 100 19.93 -6.77 3.82
N LEU A 101 18.93 -7.34 4.47
CA LEU A 101 19.03 -8.58 5.24
C LEU A 101 18.68 -9.85 4.44
N GLN A 102 18.50 -9.76 3.15
CA GLN A 102 18.30 -10.97 2.29
C GLN A 102 19.48 -11.96 2.37
N ASN A 103 20.60 -11.58 2.99
CA ASN A 103 21.74 -12.44 3.28
C ASN A 103 21.80 -12.96 4.74
N GLY A 104 20.80 -12.63 5.57
CA GLY A 104 20.72 -13.07 6.98
C GLY A 104 20.08 -14.44 7.16
N LEU A 105 20.10 -14.94 8.43
CA LEU A 105 19.43 -16.19 8.78
C LEU A 105 17.91 -16.06 8.54
N PRO A 106 17.24 -17.08 7.98
CA PRO A 106 15.81 -17.04 7.64
C PRO A 106 14.91 -16.62 8.80
N ALA A 107 15.21 -17.04 10.04
CA ALA A 107 14.46 -16.68 11.24
C ALA A 107 14.57 -15.18 11.59
N GLU A 108 15.74 -14.56 11.33
CA GLU A 108 15.96 -13.14 11.57
C GLU A 108 15.23 -12.30 10.52
N ILE A 109 15.23 -12.73 9.27
CA ILE A 109 14.50 -12.09 8.17
C ILE A 109 12.99 -12.06 8.48
N GLU A 110 12.44 -13.19 8.92
CA GLU A 110 11.03 -13.30 9.28
C GLU A 110 10.66 -12.40 10.48
N ALA A 111 11.48 -12.39 11.53
CA ALA A 111 11.26 -11.53 12.69
C ALA A 111 11.27 -10.03 12.32
N ARG A 112 12.17 -9.60 11.45
CA ARG A 112 12.24 -8.21 10.99
C ARG A 112 11.09 -7.85 10.08
N ARG A 113 10.62 -8.78 9.24
CA ARG A 113 9.44 -8.58 8.41
C ARG A 113 8.19 -8.37 9.27
N GLN A 114 7.98 -9.19 10.30
CA GLN A 114 6.87 -9.03 11.24
C GLN A 114 6.95 -7.68 11.98
N GLN A 115 8.15 -7.26 12.38
CA GLN A 115 8.38 -5.97 13.00
C GLN A 115 8.04 -4.80 12.04
N TYR A 116 8.45 -4.88 10.78
CA TYR A 116 8.12 -3.90 9.75
C TYR A 116 6.60 -3.77 9.56
N GLU A 117 5.90 -4.90 9.39
CA GLU A 117 4.44 -4.93 9.21
C GLU A 117 3.71 -4.32 10.42
N TYR A 118 4.15 -4.63 11.62
CA TYR A 118 3.61 -4.05 12.86
C TYR A 118 3.77 -2.52 12.88
N TYR A 119 4.96 -2.00 12.64
CA TYR A 119 5.19 -0.56 12.67
C TYR A 119 4.51 0.17 11.51
N ARG A 120 4.47 -0.40 10.32
CA ARG A 120 3.71 0.14 9.19
C ARG A 120 2.24 0.33 9.56
N ASN A 121 1.60 -0.72 10.05
CA ASN A 121 0.20 -0.65 10.46
C ASN A 121 0.00 0.37 11.59
N LYS A 122 0.87 0.37 12.59
CA LYS A 122 0.80 1.32 13.71
C LYS A 122 0.94 2.78 13.27
N LEU A 123 1.88 3.10 12.38
CA LEU A 123 2.12 4.45 11.88
C LEU A 123 1.00 4.96 10.97
N LEU A 124 0.33 4.04 10.27
CA LEU A 124 -0.73 4.35 9.32
C LEU A 124 -2.15 4.13 9.88
N THR A 125 -2.26 3.75 11.15
CA THR A 125 -3.53 3.67 11.87
C THR A 125 -3.70 4.92 12.73
N PHE A 126 -4.60 5.81 12.31
CA PHE A 126 -4.93 7.02 13.05
C PHE A 126 -6.20 6.76 13.86
N ASN A 127 -6.10 6.90 15.18
CA ASN A 127 -7.30 6.99 16.02
C ASN A 127 -8.00 8.30 15.69
N ASN A 128 -9.17 8.25 15.07
CA ASN A 128 -10.08 9.37 15.02
C ASN A 128 -10.44 9.70 16.49
N LYS A 129 -9.67 10.58 17.11
CA LYS A 129 -10.22 11.31 18.25
C LYS A 129 -11.30 12.19 17.66
N ALA A 130 -12.54 11.73 17.77
CA ALA A 130 -13.68 12.59 17.59
C ALA A 130 -13.44 13.84 18.43
N ALA A 131 -13.47 14.96 17.76
CA ALA A 131 -13.35 16.26 18.39
C ALA A 131 -14.54 16.47 19.32
#